data_0ca91437ec10b58c4439132e211f829e
#
_entry.id   0ca91437ec10b58c4439132e211f829e
#
_cell.length_a   1.000
_cell.length_b   1.000
_cell.length_c   1.000
_cell.angle_alpha   90.00
_cell.angle_beta   90.00
_cell.angle_gamma   90.00
#
_symmetry.space_group_name_H-M   'P 1'
#
loop_
_entity.id
_entity.type
_entity.pdbx_description
1 polymer ?
#
loop_
_entity_poly.entity_id
_entity_poly.type
_entity_poly.pdbx_seq_one_letter_code
_entity_poly.pdbx_strand_id
1 'polypeptide(L)'
;AMKLMTDNKLFFEFIPFNEDNFDQEGNVKPKAKALTITEVELDKEYALLISNCAGAWRYLIGDTVKFTDLKRFEVIITGRTKHFLSLCGEHLSVDNMNRAVKQTAYDLNLMINEYCVVGIPYQGLFAHQWFVGTDKPISEIELKEKIDAHLKTLNDDYAVERKHALKEVLVTV
;
A
#
# COMPACT_ATOMS: atom_id res chain seq x y z
N ALA A 1 12.87 6.05 -8.87
CA ALA A 1 13.59 5.57 -7.69
C ALA A 1 14.32 6.73 -7.05
N MET A 2 14.45 6.70 -5.74
CA MET A 2 15.24 7.66 -4.94
C MET A 2 16.46 6.92 -4.40
N LYS A 3 17.58 7.61 -4.28
CA LYS A 3 18.78 7.04 -3.64
C LYS A 3 18.76 7.36 -2.17
N LEU A 4 18.99 6.36 -1.29
CA LEU A 4 19.19 6.61 0.13
C LEU A 4 20.50 7.37 0.36
N MET A 5 20.41 8.44 1.13
CA MET A 5 21.55 9.28 1.51
C MET A 5 22.22 8.68 2.76
N THR A 6 23.17 7.77 2.56
CA THR A 6 23.82 7.04 3.66
C THR A 6 24.99 7.80 4.31
N ASP A 7 25.38 8.95 3.76
CA ASP A 7 26.54 9.76 4.16
C ASP A 7 26.17 11.03 4.94
N ASN A 8 24.88 11.25 5.24
CA ASN A 8 24.39 12.47 5.89
C ASN A 8 24.12 12.32 7.41
N LYS A 9 24.83 11.41 8.09
CA LYS A 9 24.70 11.14 9.54
C LYS A 9 23.32 10.58 9.95
N LEU A 10 22.65 9.90 9.03
CA LEU A 10 21.45 9.11 9.31
C LEU A 10 21.82 7.63 9.34
N PHE A 11 21.34 6.94 10.36
CA PHE A 11 21.37 5.48 10.41
C PHE A 11 20.00 4.95 10.05
N PHE A 12 19.95 4.07 9.05
CA PHE A 12 18.72 3.47 8.53
C PHE A 12 18.60 2.01 9.01
N GLU A 13 17.41 1.67 9.50
CA GLU A 13 17.00 0.29 9.76
C GLU A 13 15.69 0.02 9.01
N PHE A 14 15.45 -1.24 8.69
CA PHE A 14 14.36 -1.69 7.84
C PHE A 14 13.60 -2.82 8.53
N ILE A 15 12.32 -2.62 8.85
CA ILE A 15 11.47 -3.68 9.39
C ILE A 15 10.69 -4.27 8.22
N PRO A 16 10.82 -5.59 7.91
CA PRO A 16 9.99 -6.21 6.88
C PRO A 16 8.51 -5.94 7.16
N PHE A 17 7.82 -5.35 6.17
CA PHE A 17 6.42 -4.97 6.32
C PHE A 17 5.54 -6.18 6.03
N ASN A 18 5.25 -6.96 7.07
CA ASN A 18 4.46 -8.18 7.02
C ASN A 18 3.75 -8.41 8.37
N GLU A 19 2.88 -9.41 8.41
CA GLU A 19 2.10 -9.76 9.59
C GLU A 19 2.94 -10.22 10.79
N ASP A 20 4.14 -10.74 10.59
CA ASP A 20 5.03 -11.13 11.70
C ASP A 20 5.50 -9.92 12.50
N ASN A 21 5.71 -8.78 11.83
CA ASN A 21 6.29 -7.57 12.39
C ASN A 21 5.29 -6.45 12.68
N PHE A 22 4.13 -6.45 12.02
CA PHE A 22 3.09 -5.43 12.18
C PHE A 22 1.76 -6.05 12.58
N ASP A 23 0.96 -5.30 13.35
CA ASP A 23 -0.42 -5.64 13.62
C ASP A 23 -1.35 -5.11 12.51
N GLN A 24 -2.65 -5.40 12.63
CA GLN A 24 -3.67 -4.96 11.67
C GLN A 24 -3.86 -3.44 11.62
N GLU A 25 -3.40 -2.74 12.64
CA GLU A 25 -3.45 -1.27 12.72
C GLU A 25 -2.16 -0.60 12.20
N GLY A 26 -1.19 -1.39 11.72
CA GLY A 26 0.10 -0.91 11.23
C GLY A 26 1.07 -0.50 12.34
N ASN A 27 0.87 -0.97 13.58
CA ASN A 27 1.82 -0.78 14.66
C ASN A 27 2.88 -1.89 14.65
N VAL A 28 4.11 -1.51 14.98
CA VAL A 28 5.21 -2.48 15.09
C VAL A 28 4.99 -3.39 16.30
N LYS A 29 5.05 -4.70 16.08
CA LYS A 29 4.95 -5.69 17.16
C LYS A 29 6.21 -5.69 18.04
N PRO A 30 6.12 -6.03 19.33
CA PRO A 30 7.25 -5.97 20.27
C PRO A 30 8.47 -6.82 19.86
N LYS A 31 8.26 -7.89 19.09
CA LYS A 31 9.32 -8.81 18.65
C LYS A 31 9.75 -8.58 17.20
N ALA A 32 9.30 -7.49 16.57
CA ALA A 32 9.65 -7.17 15.21
C ALA A 32 11.16 -7.03 15.04
N LYS A 33 11.71 -7.67 14.00
CA LYS A 33 13.12 -7.64 13.69
C LYS A 33 13.42 -6.50 12.71
N ALA A 34 14.26 -5.57 13.12
CA ALA A 34 14.83 -4.58 12.20
C ALA A 34 16.12 -5.12 11.57
N LEU A 35 16.28 -4.85 10.28
CA LEU A 35 17.41 -5.24 9.45
C LEU A 35 18.28 -4.01 9.16
N THR A 36 19.54 -4.24 8.96
CA THR A 36 20.46 -3.22 8.41
C THR A 36 20.38 -3.19 6.89
N ILE A 37 20.97 -2.18 6.26
CA ILE A 37 20.98 -2.04 4.79
C ILE A 37 21.68 -3.20 4.06
N THR A 38 22.51 -3.98 4.75
CA THR A 38 23.20 -5.14 4.19
C THR A 38 22.38 -6.43 4.25
N GLU A 39 21.27 -6.42 4.98
CA GLU A 39 20.39 -7.58 5.20
C GLU A 39 19.09 -7.50 4.38
N VAL A 40 18.84 -6.37 3.71
CA VAL A 40 17.61 -6.19 2.91
C VAL A 40 17.70 -6.92 1.57
N GLU A 41 16.55 -7.25 1.01
CA GLU A 41 16.41 -7.95 -0.25
C GLU A 41 15.65 -7.09 -1.28
N LEU A 42 15.86 -7.38 -2.58
CA LEU A 42 15.12 -6.74 -3.66
C LEU A 42 13.62 -7.13 -3.60
N ASP A 43 12.79 -6.20 -4.03
CA ASP A 43 11.35 -6.38 -4.19
C ASP A 43 10.56 -6.73 -2.91
N LYS A 44 11.21 -6.74 -1.76
CA LYS A 44 10.53 -6.83 -0.45
C LYS A 44 10.21 -5.45 0.08
N GLU A 45 9.09 -5.37 0.80
CA GLU A 45 8.59 -4.14 1.41
C GLU A 45 9.09 -4.00 2.85
N TYR A 46 9.54 -2.80 3.20
CA TYR A 46 10.09 -2.49 4.51
C TYR A 46 9.54 -1.18 5.05
N ALA A 47 9.19 -1.15 6.32
CA ALA A 47 8.99 0.09 7.04
C ALA A 47 10.34 0.70 7.44
N LEU A 48 10.48 2.01 7.25
CA LEU A 48 11.74 2.72 7.42
C LEU A 48 11.86 3.30 8.82
N LEU A 49 12.92 2.90 9.53
CA LEU A 49 13.36 3.51 10.79
C LEU A 49 14.56 4.39 10.54
N ILE A 50 14.62 5.52 11.20
CA ILE A 50 15.80 6.39 11.20
C ILE A 50 16.30 6.68 12.61
N SER A 51 17.62 6.77 12.73
CA SER A 51 18.30 7.34 13.90
C SER A 51 19.23 8.45 13.45
N ASN A 52 19.32 9.54 14.23
CA ASN A 52 20.21 10.66 13.93
C ASN A 52 20.86 11.21 15.19
N CYS A 53 21.90 12.04 15.00
CA CYS A 53 22.62 12.66 16.11
C CYS A 53 21.86 13.83 16.78
N ALA A 54 20.72 14.25 16.23
CA ALA A 54 19.87 15.29 16.82
C ALA A 54 18.87 14.73 17.86
N GLY A 55 18.90 13.41 18.14
CA GLY A 55 18.11 12.78 19.21
C GLY A 55 16.93 11.95 18.73
N ALA A 56 16.70 11.80 17.42
CA ALA A 56 15.78 10.79 16.94
C ALA A 56 16.45 9.41 16.98
N TRP A 57 15.92 8.51 17.80
CA TRP A 57 16.41 7.14 17.94
C TRP A 57 15.35 6.16 17.50
N ARG A 58 15.66 5.35 16.46
CA ARG A 58 14.77 4.35 15.88
C ARG A 58 13.35 4.90 15.61
N TYR A 59 13.33 6.10 15.06
CA TYR A 59 12.07 6.79 14.74
C TYR A 59 11.45 6.15 13.51
N LEU A 60 10.25 5.59 13.66
CA LEU A 60 9.45 5.05 12.56
C LEU A 60 8.84 6.22 11.78
N ILE A 61 9.33 6.46 10.57
CA ILE A 61 8.82 7.54 9.69
C ILE A 61 7.36 7.28 9.31
N GLY A 62 6.99 6.00 9.23
CA GLY A 62 5.67 5.58 8.78
C GLY A 62 5.58 5.32 7.28
N ASP A 63 6.64 5.56 6.52
CA ASP A 63 6.68 5.18 5.10
C ASP A 63 7.13 3.73 4.93
N THR A 64 6.55 3.06 3.95
CA THR A 64 7.03 1.77 3.46
C THR A 64 7.82 1.98 2.17
N VAL A 65 8.93 1.24 2.05
CA VAL A 65 9.86 1.34 0.93
C VAL A 65 10.20 -0.03 0.37
N LYS A 66 10.56 -0.06 -0.90
CA LYS A 66 11.07 -1.25 -1.60
C LYS A 66 12.38 -0.90 -2.29
N PHE A 67 13.39 -1.78 -2.17
CA PHE A 67 14.65 -1.63 -2.88
C PHE A 67 14.50 -2.05 -4.33
N THR A 68 14.93 -1.19 -5.24
CA THR A 68 15.00 -1.44 -6.69
C THR A 68 16.42 -1.72 -7.16
N ASP A 69 17.43 -1.28 -6.41
CA ASP A 69 18.85 -1.57 -6.65
C ASP A 69 19.62 -1.56 -5.32
N LEU A 70 20.16 -2.72 -4.92
CA LEU A 70 20.91 -2.85 -3.67
C LEU A 70 22.33 -2.27 -3.74
N LYS A 71 22.94 -2.23 -4.93
CA LYS A 71 24.29 -1.69 -5.09
C LYS A 71 24.30 -0.16 -5.03
N ARG A 72 23.24 0.45 -5.53
CA ARG A 72 23.07 1.91 -5.57
C ARG A 72 22.24 2.44 -4.41
N PHE A 73 21.68 1.52 -3.59
CA PHE A 73 20.73 1.83 -2.53
C PHE A 73 19.52 2.65 -3.03
N GLU A 74 19.01 2.26 -4.20
CA GLU A 74 17.83 2.90 -4.76
C GLU A 74 16.56 2.26 -4.19
N VAL A 75 15.63 3.14 -3.78
CA VAL A 75 14.33 2.76 -3.20
C VAL A 75 13.20 3.50 -3.86
N ILE A 76 12.01 2.92 -3.79
CA ILE A 76 10.74 3.59 -4.06
C ILE A 76 9.90 3.56 -2.80
N ILE A 77 9.13 4.62 -2.56
CA ILE A 77 8.08 4.61 -1.52
C ILE A 77 6.91 3.83 -2.09
N THR A 78 6.42 2.85 -1.35
CA THR A 78 5.29 1.99 -1.75
C THR A 78 4.01 2.35 -1.02
N GLY A 79 4.12 2.99 0.14
CA GLY A 79 2.97 3.39 0.93
C GLY A 79 3.35 3.87 2.32
N ARG A 80 2.47 3.61 3.26
CA ARG A 80 2.67 3.94 4.68
C ARG A 80 2.20 2.80 5.58
N THR A 81 2.84 2.66 6.75
CA THR A 81 2.54 1.61 7.72
C THR A 81 1.10 1.68 8.27
N LYS A 82 0.51 2.87 8.29
CA LYS A 82 -0.86 3.13 8.79
C LYS A 82 -1.84 3.62 7.70
N HIS A 83 -1.42 3.63 6.44
CA HIS A 83 -2.26 4.04 5.32
C HIS A 83 -2.55 2.84 4.42
N PHE A 84 -3.36 1.96 4.91
CA PHE A 84 -3.96 0.87 4.16
C PHE A 84 -5.45 0.81 4.48
N LEU A 85 -6.24 0.32 3.55
CA LEU A 85 -7.64 0.03 3.75
C LEU A 85 -7.75 -1.43 4.16
N SER A 86 -8.22 -1.68 5.37
CA SER A 86 -8.47 -3.02 5.87
C SER A 86 -9.69 -2.99 6.78
N LEU A 87 -10.78 -3.60 6.34
CA LEU A 87 -12.04 -3.73 7.07
C LEU A 87 -12.23 -5.15 7.62
N CYS A 88 -11.72 -6.12 6.90
CA CYS A 88 -11.93 -7.54 7.17
C CYS A 88 -10.68 -8.39 6.90
N GLY A 89 -9.52 -7.77 6.71
CA GLY A 89 -8.24 -8.45 6.50
C GLY A 89 -7.64 -8.29 5.10
N GLU A 90 -8.26 -7.50 4.21
CA GLU A 90 -7.82 -7.30 2.82
C GLU A 90 -6.51 -6.53 2.65
N HIS A 91 -6.05 -5.81 3.65
CA HIS A 91 -4.78 -5.08 3.71
C HIS A 91 -4.36 -4.37 2.41
N LEU A 92 -5.31 -3.62 1.79
CA LEU A 92 -5.03 -2.87 0.57
C LEU A 92 -4.10 -1.68 0.85
N SER A 93 -2.87 -1.75 0.37
CA SER A 93 -1.94 -0.63 0.42
C SER A 93 -2.33 0.47 -0.59
N VAL A 94 -1.83 1.69 -0.35
CA VAL A 94 -1.97 2.79 -1.31
C VAL A 94 -1.35 2.42 -2.66
N ASP A 95 -0.24 1.66 -2.68
CA ASP A 95 0.38 1.16 -3.93
C ASP A 95 -0.55 0.22 -4.69
N ASN A 96 -1.21 -0.74 -4.00
CA ASN A 96 -2.20 -1.61 -4.65
C ASN A 96 -3.31 -0.79 -5.30
N MET A 97 -3.87 0.17 -4.57
CA MET A 97 -4.96 1.02 -5.06
C MET A 97 -4.52 1.90 -6.23
N ASN A 98 -3.37 2.57 -6.13
CA ASN A 98 -2.82 3.40 -7.21
C ASN A 98 -2.54 2.59 -8.48
N ARG A 99 -1.98 1.38 -8.34
CA ARG A 99 -1.72 0.49 -9.48
C ARG A 99 -3.00 0.01 -10.13
N ALA A 100 -4.00 -0.40 -9.34
CA ALA A 100 -5.29 -0.83 -9.86
C ALA A 100 -5.98 0.29 -10.65
N VAL A 101 -6.01 1.51 -10.09
CA VAL A 101 -6.57 2.69 -10.75
C VAL A 101 -5.82 3.02 -12.05
N LYS A 102 -4.48 3.00 -12.03
CA LYS A 102 -3.66 3.26 -13.21
C LYS A 102 -3.87 2.23 -14.32
N GLN A 103 -3.96 0.95 -13.98
CA GLN A 103 -4.23 -0.12 -14.94
C GLN A 103 -5.65 -0.01 -15.52
N THR A 104 -6.63 0.31 -14.67
CA THR A 104 -8.01 0.57 -15.09
C THR A 104 -8.09 1.75 -16.06
N ALA A 105 -7.42 2.85 -15.74
CA ALA A 105 -7.35 4.02 -16.62
C ALA A 105 -6.75 3.68 -18.00
N TYR A 106 -5.69 2.88 -18.02
CA TYR A 106 -5.06 2.40 -19.25
C TYR A 106 -6.00 1.50 -20.07
N ASP A 107 -6.63 0.50 -19.43
CA ASP A 107 -7.53 -0.45 -20.10
C ASP A 107 -8.74 0.24 -20.74
N LEU A 108 -9.28 1.26 -20.07
CA LEU A 108 -10.48 1.98 -20.51
C LEU A 108 -10.17 3.24 -21.32
N ASN A 109 -8.90 3.51 -21.57
CA ASN A 109 -8.41 4.72 -22.25
C ASN A 109 -9.01 6.01 -21.64
N LEU A 110 -8.93 6.10 -20.29
CA LEU A 110 -9.39 7.23 -19.47
C LEU A 110 -8.23 7.93 -18.81
N MET A 111 -8.43 9.20 -18.41
CA MET A 111 -7.62 9.85 -17.38
C MET A 111 -8.39 9.81 -16.05
N ILE A 112 -7.77 9.22 -15.03
CA ILE A 112 -8.25 9.26 -13.64
C ILE A 112 -7.24 10.11 -12.87
N ASN A 113 -7.63 11.32 -12.52
CA ASN A 113 -6.75 12.28 -11.86
C ASN A 113 -6.76 12.13 -10.35
N GLU A 114 -7.89 11.74 -9.80
CA GLU A 114 -8.10 11.60 -8.36
C GLU A 114 -9.10 10.51 -8.06
N TYR A 115 -8.95 9.90 -6.90
CA TYR A 115 -9.93 8.98 -6.34
C TYR A 115 -9.91 9.05 -4.81
N CYS A 116 -11.01 8.66 -4.21
CA CYS A 116 -11.12 8.42 -2.78
C CYS A 116 -11.80 7.07 -2.58
N VAL A 117 -11.36 6.32 -1.56
CA VAL A 117 -11.98 5.06 -1.19
C VAL A 117 -12.21 5.01 0.30
N VAL A 118 -13.37 4.53 0.69
CA VAL A 118 -13.74 4.33 2.10
C VAL A 118 -14.33 2.94 2.27
N GLY A 119 -14.08 2.36 3.44
CA GLY A 119 -14.74 1.15 3.85
C GLY A 119 -16.09 1.45 4.50
N ILE A 120 -17.12 0.72 4.12
CA ILE A 120 -18.47 0.90 4.66
C ILE A 120 -19.10 -0.43 5.09
N PRO A 121 -19.98 -0.45 6.11
CA PRO A 121 -20.85 -1.59 6.36
C PRO A 121 -21.83 -1.79 5.18
N TYR A 122 -22.02 -3.04 4.76
CA TYR A 122 -22.89 -3.37 3.64
C TYR A 122 -23.56 -4.74 3.82
N GLN A 123 -24.89 -4.76 3.94
CA GLN A 123 -25.69 -5.98 4.07
C GLN A 123 -25.17 -6.97 5.13
N GLY A 124 -24.77 -6.46 6.31
CA GLY A 124 -24.23 -7.27 7.41
C GLY A 124 -22.77 -7.69 7.28
N LEU A 125 -22.11 -7.29 6.20
CA LEU A 125 -20.69 -7.44 5.89
C LEU A 125 -20.08 -6.08 5.57
N PHE A 126 -19.07 -6.05 4.67
CA PHE A 126 -18.36 -4.84 4.29
C PHE A 126 -18.39 -4.61 2.78
N ALA A 127 -18.22 -3.35 2.38
CA ALA A 127 -18.00 -2.94 1.00
C ALA A 127 -16.95 -1.81 0.94
N HIS A 128 -16.30 -1.70 -0.21
CA HIS A 128 -15.50 -0.51 -0.54
C HIS A 128 -16.34 0.43 -1.40
N GLN A 129 -16.47 1.68 -0.97
CA GLN A 129 -17.05 2.76 -1.76
C GLN A 129 -15.93 3.58 -2.38
N TRP A 130 -15.86 3.60 -3.69
CA TRP A 130 -14.92 4.38 -4.48
C TRP A 130 -15.61 5.59 -5.07
N PHE A 131 -14.95 6.74 -5.00
CA PHE A 131 -15.31 7.96 -5.72
C PHE A 131 -14.16 8.24 -6.69
N VAL A 132 -14.46 8.32 -7.98
CA VAL A 132 -13.41 8.35 -9.01
C VAL A 132 -13.68 9.51 -9.97
N GLY A 133 -12.73 10.47 -10.05
CA GLY A 133 -12.79 11.57 -11.01
C GLY A 133 -12.23 11.15 -12.37
N THR A 134 -13.07 11.16 -13.42
CA THR A 134 -12.70 10.78 -14.79
C THR A 134 -12.84 11.96 -15.75
N ASP A 135 -12.03 11.96 -16.82
CA ASP A 135 -12.06 12.99 -17.88
C ASP A 135 -13.22 12.80 -18.88
N LYS A 136 -13.86 11.64 -18.87
CA LYS A 136 -14.97 11.28 -19.78
C LYS A 136 -16.04 10.54 -19.02
N PRO A 137 -17.30 10.62 -19.45
CA PRO A 137 -18.36 9.79 -18.91
C PRO A 137 -18.05 8.30 -19.11
N ILE A 138 -18.20 7.51 -18.07
CA ILE A 138 -18.00 6.07 -18.05
C ILE A 138 -19.07 5.38 -17.22
N SER A 139 -19.37 4.12 -17.53
CA SER A 139 -20.24 3.29 -16.70
C SER A 139 -19.58 2.96 -15.37
N GLU A 140 -20.25 3.28 -14.27
CA GLU A 140 -19.82 2.91 -12.91
C GLU A 140 -19.61 1.39 -12.78
N ILE A 141 -20.42 0.60 -13.48
CA ILE A 141 -20.31 -0.86 -13.49
C ILE A 141 -19.00 -1.30 -14.16
N GLU A 142 -18.68 -0.75 -15.32
CA GLU A 142 -17.47 -1.10 -16.06
C GLU A 142 -16.22 -0.69 -15.28
N LEU A 143 -16.23 0.50 -14.70
CA LEU A 143 -15.13 0.99 -13.87
C LEU A 143 -14.93 0.12 -12.63
N LYS A 144 -16.01 -0.26 -11.95
CA LYS A 144 -16.02 -1.17 -10.80
C LYS A 144 -15.40 -2.52 -11.17
N GLU A 145 -15.86 -3.15 -12.26
CA GLU A 145 -15.40 -4.48 -12.67
C GLU A 145 -13.87 -4.49 -12.94
N LYS A 146 -13.35 -3.43 -13.57
CA LYS A 146 -11.93 -3.29 -13.85
C LYS A 146 -11.10 -3.07 -12.60
N ILE A 147 -11.52 -2.15 -11.73
CA ILE A 147 -10.82 -1.90 -10.44
C ILE A 147 -10.79 -3.18 -9.60
N ASP A 148 -11.92 -3.86 -9.44
CA ASP A 148 -12.02 -5.11 -8.66
C ASP A 148 -11.14 -6.22 -9.24
N ALA A 149 -11.11 -6.38 -10.56
CA ALA A 149 -10.27 -7.36 -11.23
C ALA A 149 -8.76 -7.10 -11.01
N HIS A 150 -8.33 -5.84 -11.16
CA HIS A 150 -6.94 -5.49 -10.93
C HIS A 150 -6.53 -5.64 -9.47
N LEU A 151 -7.37 -5.23 -8.52
CA LEU A 151 -7.11 -5.42 -7.09
C LEU A 151 -6.95 -6.90 -6.71
N LYS A 152 -7.80 -7.78 -7.24
CA LYS A 152 -7.68 -9.24 -7.04
C LYS A 152 -6.36 -9.82 -7.58
N THR A 153 -5.81 -9.22 -8.62
CA THR A 153 -4.52 -9.64 -9.19
C THR A 153 -3.33 -9.09 -8.40
N LEU A 154 -3.49 -7.93 -7.77
CA LEU A 154 -2.43 -7.21 -7.07
C LEU A 154 -2.31 -7.57 -5.59
N ASN A 155 -3.37 -8.17 -5.01
CA ASN A 155 -3.43 -8.44 -3.57
C ASN A 155 -4.25 -9.73 -3.33
N ASP A 156 -3.57 -10.77 -2.84
CA ASP A 156 -4.17 -12.08 -2.61
C ASP A 156 -5.17 -12.06 -1.44
N ASP A 157 -4.89 -11.28 -0.38
CA ASP A 157 -5.79 -11.13 0.76
C ASP A 157 -7.10 -10.48 0.33
N TYR A 158 -7.01 -9.42 -0.49
CA TYR A 158 -8.20 -8.83 -1.10
C TYR A 158 -8.99 -9.84 -1.94
N ALA A 159 -8.31 -10.67 -2.75
CA ALA A 159 -8.97 -11.69 -3.56
C ALA A 159 -9.67 -12.75 -2.70
N VAL A 160 -9.13 -13.08 -1.53
CA VAL A 160 -9.75 -13.97 -0.54
C VAL A 160 -10.96 -13.30 0.10
N GLU A 161 -10.81 -12.08 0.61
CA GLU A 161 -11.89 -11.37 1.31
C GLU A 161 -13.08 -11.02 0.39
N ARG A 162 -12.84 -10.80 -0.90
CA ARG A 162 -13.92 -10.66 -1.91
C ARG A 162 -14.82 -11.90 -2.05
N LYS A 163 -14.37 -13.05 -1.58
CA LYS A 163 -15.17 -14.30 -1.55
C LYS A 163 -15.93 -14.48 -0.25
N HIS A 164 -15.51 -13.80 0.83
CA HIS A 164 -16.00 -14.02 2.19
C HIS A 164 -16.68 -12.80 2.81
N ALA A 165 -15.90 -11.81 3.20
CA ALA A 165 -16.35 -10.71 4.05
C ALA A 165 -16.52 -9.38 3.29
N LEU A 166 -15.73 -9.13 2.26
CA LEU A 166 -15.84 -7.94 1.42
C LEU A 166 -16.87 -8.17 0.30
N LYS A 167 -18.13 -7.89 0.61
CA LYS A 167 -19.30 -8.23 -0.20
C LYS A 167 -19.31 -7.52 -1.55
N GLU A 168 -19.00 -6.25 -1.58
CA GLU A 168 -19.22 -5.40 -2.74
C GLU A 168 -18.13 -4.33 -2.91
N VAL A 169 -17.97 -3.92 -4.15
CA VAL A 169 -17.26 -2.70 -4.54
C VAL A 169 -18.29 -1.79 -5.19
N LEU A 170 -18.48 -0.62 -4.64
CA LEU A 170 -19.35 0.41 -5.17
C LEU A 170 -18.49 1.50 -5.78
N VAL A 171 -18.87 2.00 -6.94
CA VAL A 171 -18.16 3.10 -7.61
C VAL A 171 -19.15 4.20 -7.93
N THR A 172 -18.74 5.43 -7.67
CA THR A 172 -19.40 6.67 -8.09
C THR A 172 -18.42 7.49 -8.89
N VAL A 173 -18.84 8.00 -10.04
CA VAL A 173 -18.04 8.82 -10.96
C VAL A 173 -18.43 10.29 -10.82
#